data_1f066cd5b26bf5f422eb04f31b38aedb
#
_entry.id   1f066cd5b26bf5f422eb04f31b38aedb
#
_cell.length_a   1.000
_cell.length_b   1.000
_cell.length_c   1.000
_cell.angle_alpha   90.00
_cell.angle_beta   90.00
_cell.angle_gamma   90.00
#
_symmetry.space_group_name_H-M   'P 1'
#
loop_
_entity.id
_entity.type
_entity.pdbx_description
1 polymer ?
#
loop_
_entity_poly.entity_id
_entity_poly.type
_entity_poly.pdbx_seq_one_letter_code
_entity_poly.pdbx_strand_id
1 'polypeptide(L)'
;TRTARVAVSLVVLMLLMAILVELTPLGENKWMRVFFGVSALNFTLRAAIPLVLGALSGILCERSGIINIGIEGMMLAGAFAGFVAKSSTNDWPLYLSLVFSVIVSLGVGGLMGLLHGMLSIRFRMDQIISGSVIIILAAGLTSYLFDRDAIADGKFTPIPIPLLSEIPVIGPVLFNNPPITYLALLLVLVVHIAIFYTRWGLRTRAVGEHPRAADTEGINVNLMRCLNTMLGGMLAGLAGAYLVLEAVG
;
A
#
# COMPACT_ATOMS: atom_id res chain seq x y z
N THR A 1 -13.26 -19.71 -4.09
CA THR A 1 -14.60 -19.23 -3.73
C THR A 1 -15.32 -18.66 -4.96
N ARG A 2 -16.66 -18.58 -4.96
CA ARG A 2 -17.46 -18.09 -6.10
C ARG A 2 -17.08 -16.64 -6.46
N THR A 3 -16.84 -15.80 -5.46
CA THR A 3 -16.39 -14.40 -5.61
C THR A 3 -15.03 -14.29 -6.30
N ALA A 4 -14.06 -15.14 -5.95
CA ALA A 4 -12.75 -15.13 -6.60
C ALA A 4 -12.83 -15.50 -8.08
N ARG A 5 -13.68 -16.47 -8.45
CA ARG A 5 -13.91 -16.84 -9.86
C ARG A 5 -14.53 -15.70 -10.66
N VAL A 6 -15.51 -14.99 -10.08
CA VAL A 6 -16.12 -13.82 -10.72
C VAL A 6 -15.09 -12.71 -10.92
N ALA A 7 -14.28 -12.40 -9.90
CA ALA A 7 -13.22 -11.40 -10.01
C ALA A 7 -12.19 -11.75 -11.11
N VAL A 8 -11.73 -12.99 -11.14
CA VAL A 8 -10.81 -13.48 -12.19
C VAL A 8 -11.46 -13.38 -13.58
N SER A 9 -12.74 -13.78 -13.70
CA SER A 9 -13.46 -13.70 -14.99
C SER A 9 -13.58 -12.25 -15.48
N LEU A 10 -13.83 -11.29 -14.59
CA LEU A 10 -13.90 -9.88 -14.94
C LEU A 10 -12.54 -9.32 -15.41
N VAL A 11 -11.45 -9.68 -14.71
CA VAL A 11 -10.10 -9.27 -15.12
C VAL A 11 -9.74 -9.86 -16.49
N VAL A 12 -10.04 -11.15 -16.71
CA VAL A 12 -9.81 -11.81 -18.01
C VAL A 12 -10.63 -11.13 -19.10
N LEU A 13 -11.90 -10.81 -18.84
CA LEU A 13 -12.75 -10.10 -19.79
C LEU A 13 -12.21 -8.71 -20.14
N MET A 14 -11.75 -7.94 -19.15
CA MET A 14 -11.14 -6.63 -19.39
C MET A 14 -9.86 -6.74 -20.22
N LEU A 15 -9.02 -7.73 -19.95
CA LEU A 15 -7.81 -7.99 -20.75
C LEU A 15 -8.15 -8.38 -22.19
N LEU A 16 -9.13 -9.25 -22.38
CA LEU A 16 -9.59 -9.66 -23.72
C LEU A 16 -10.16 -8.44 -24.48
N MET A 17 -10.96 -7.61 -23.83
CA MET A 17 -11.50 -6.38 -24.43
C MET A 17 -10.38 -5.41 -24.80
N ALA A 18 -9.36 -5.24 -23.96
CA ALA A 18 -8.22 -4.38 -24.28
C ALA A 18 -7.42 -4.91 -25.48
N ILE A 19 -7.17 -6.21 -25.55
CA ILE A 19 -6.50 -6.83 -26.71
C ILE A 19 -7.34 -6.62 -27.98
N LEU A 20 -8.65 -6.78 -27.89
CA LEU A 20 -9.57 -6.62 -29.01
C LEU A 20 -9.60 -5.15 -29.50
N VAL A 21 -9.60 -4.19 -28.60
CA VAL A 21 -9.55 -2.75 -28.92
C VAL A 21 -8.22 -2.37 -29.58
N GLU A 22 -7.09 -2.90 -29.13
CA GLU A 22 -5.78 -2.57 -29.71
C GLU A 22 -5.52 -3.25 -31.06
N LEU A 23 -6.08 -4.44 -31.31
CA LEU A 23 -5.82 -5.25 -32.51
C LEU A 23 -6.88 -5.09 -33.62
N THR A 24 -7.98 -4.37 -33.36
CA THR A 24 -9.08 -4.25 -34.31
C THR A 24 -9.45 -2.79 -34.59
N PRO A 25 -10.23 -2.50 -35.67
CA PRO A 25 -10.76 -1.18 -35.94
C PRO A 25 -11.63 -0.58 -34.84
N LEU A 26 -12.02 -1.36 -33.82
CA LEU A 26 -12.71 -0.87 -32.63
C LEU A 26 -11.87 0.17 -31.86
N GLY A 27 -10.55 0.12 -31.99
CA GLY A 27 -9.64 1.13 -31.43
C GLY A 27 -9.71 2.51 -32.07
N GLU A 28 -10.34 2.65 -33.22
CA GLU A 28 -10.62 3.96 -33.82
C GLU A 28 -11.73 4.71 -33.08
N ASN A 29 -12.61 3.97 -32.38
CA ASN A 29 -13.63 4.57 -31.53
C ASN A 29 -13.02 5.13 -30.25
N LYS A 30 -13.05 6.46 -30.07
CA LYS A 30 -12.52 7.17 -28.92
C LYS A 30 -13.02 6.62 -27.58
N TRP A 31 -14.29 6.28 -27.48
CA TRP A 31 -14.89 5.77 -26.26
C TRP A 31 -14.41 4.35 -25.92
N MET A 32 -14.28 3.48 -26.91
CA MET A 32 -13.74 2.13 -26.71
C MET A 32 -12.31 2.19 -26.21
N ARG A 33 -11.48 3.04 -26.76
CA ARG A 33 -10.09 3.24 -26.32
C ARG A 33 -10.00 3.82 -24.90
N VAL A 34 -10.89 4.74 -24.53
CA VAL A 34 -10.92 5.35 -23.19
C VAL A 34 -11.31 4.34 -22.11
N PHE A 35 -12.29 3.46 -22.38
CA PHE A 35 -12.79 2.54 -21.37
C PHE A 35 -12.08 1.17 -21.36
N PHE A 36 -11.56 0.71 -22.47
CA PHE A 36 -11.00 -0.63 -22.62
C PHE A 36 -9.57 -0.65 -23.18
N GLY A 37 -8.99 0.49 -23.52
CA GLY A 37 -7.61 0.57 -24.00
C GLY A 37 -6.57 0.35 -22.90
N VAL A 38 -5.31 0.20 -23.30
CA VAL A 38 -4.14 0.04 -22.41
C VAL A 38 -4.06 1.15 -21.37
N SER A 39 -4.44 2.38 -21.73
CA SER A 39 -4.46 3.53 -20.80
C SER A 39 -5.43 3.34 -19.64
N ALA A 40 -6.62 2.77 -19.89
CA ALA A 40 -7.60 2.47 -18.84
C ALA A 40 -7.08 1.40 -17.87
N LEU A 41 -6.44 0.34 -18.39
CA LEU A 41 -5.83 -0.70 -17.57
C LEU A 41 -4.68 -0.15 -16.72
N ASN A 42 -3.82 0.68 -17.29
CA ASN A 42 -2.74 1.36 -16.56
C ASN A 42 -3.28 2.23 -15.43
N PHE A 43 -4.31 3.05 -15.71
CA PHE A 43 -4.95 3.87 -14.69
C PHE A 43 -5.55 3.01 -13.58
N THR A 44 -6.25 1.93 -13.95
CA THR A 44 -6.86 0.99 -12.99
C THR A 44 -5.80 0.35 -12.09
N LEU A 45 -4.68 -0.10 -12.67
CA LEU A 45 -3.57 -0.67 -11.88
C LEU A 45 -3.02 0.36 -10.91
N ARG A 46 -2.70 1.57 -11.39
CA ARG A 46 -2.15 2.64 -10.55
C ARG A 46 -3.10 3.04 -9.42
N ALA A 47 -4.40 3.18 -9.71
CA ALA A 47 -5.41 3.47 -8.69
C ALA A 47 -5.59 2.33 -7.67
N ALA A 48 -5.33 1.08 -8.06
CA ALA A 48 -5.41 -0.07 -7.17
C ALA A 48 -4.23 -0.19 -6.19
N ILE A 49 -3.04 0.35 -6.52
CA ILE A 49 -1.83 0.19 -5.68
C ILE A 49 -2.01 0.66 -4.23
N PRO A 50 -2.50 1.88 -3.95
CA PRO A 50 -2.68 2.31 -2.56
C PRO A 50 -3.74 1.46 -1.83
N LEU A 51 -4.77 0.99 -2.53
CA LEU A 51 -5.78 0.09 -1.97
C LEU A 51 -5.20 -1.28 -1.63
N VAL A 52 -4.35 -1.82 -2.49
CA VAL A 52 -3.64 -3.10 -2.25
C VAL A 52 -2.72 -2.98 -1.03
N LEU A 53 -1.93 -1.92 -0.92
CA LEU A 53 -1.05 -1.69 0.22
C LEU A 53 -1.84 -1.49 1.51
N GLY A 54 -2.96 -0.76 1.46
CA GLY A 54 -3.89 -0.62 2.58
C GLY A 54 -4.52 -1.95 2.99
N ALA A 55 -4.92 -2.79 2.03
CA ALA A 55 -5.43 -4.13 2.30
C ALA A 55 -4.37 -5.04 2.95
N LEU A 56 -3.12 -5.00 2.49
CA LEU A 56 -2.01 -5.74 3.11
C LEU A 56 -1.77 -5.26 4.54
N SER A 57 -1.85 -3.95 4.81
CA SER A 57 -1.81 -3.36 6.15
C SER A 57 -2.91 -3.96 7.05
N GLY A 58 -4.15 -3.96 6.58
CA GLY A 58 -5.29 -4.55 7.29
C GLY A 58 -5.09 -6.03 7.57
N ILE A 59 -4.65 -6.81 6.58
CA ILE A 59 -4.40 -8.26 6.73
C ILE A 59 -3.37 -8.54 7.84
N LEU A 60 -2.27 -7.80 7.93
CA LEU A 60 -1.28 -7.99 8.98
C LEU A 60 -1.85 -7.73 10.38
N CYS A 61 -2.63 -6.65 10.51
CA CYS A 61 -3.27 -6.29 11.77
C CYS A 61 -4.34 -7.33 12.17
N GLU A 62 -5.28 -7.62 11.29
CA GLU A 62 -6.41 -8.53 11.57
C GLU A 62 -5.97 -9.96 11.84
N ARG A 63 -4.94 -10.47 11.12
CA ARG A 63 -4.38 -11.80 11.37
C ARG A 63 -3.71 -11.93 12.74
N SER A 64 -3.36 -10.82 13.38
CA SER A 64 -2.86 -10.80 14.76
C SER A 64 -3.96 -10.52 15.80
N GLY A 65 -5.21 -10.32 15.37
CA GLY A 65 -6.36 -10.04 16.22
C GLY A 65 -6.50 -8.57 16.61
N ILE A 66 -5.97 -7.64 15.80
CA ILE A 66 -6.14 -6.20 15.96
C ILE A 66 -6.87 -5.64 14.74
N ILE A 67 -8.03 -5.01 14.95
CA ILE A 67 -8.76 -4.31 13.90
C ILE A 67 -8.15 -2.92 13.74
N ASN A 68 -7.67 -2.59 12.56
CA ASN A 68 -7.06 -1.30 12.28
C ASN A 68 -7.93 -0.46 11.33
N ILE A 69 -8.76 0.40 11.89
CA ILE A 69 -9.54 1.38 11.12
C ILE A 69 -8.69 2.62 10.79
N GLY A 70 -7.59 2.84 11.51
CA GLY A 70 -6.69 4.00 11.34
C GLY A 70 -5.79 3.97 10.10
N ILE A 71 -5.95 3.00 9.18
CA ILE A 71 -5.09 2.84 7.98
C ILE A 71 -5.06 4.13 7.14
N GLU A 72 -6.21 4.77 6.94
CA GLU A 72 -6.30 6.03 6.19
C GLU A 72 -5.47 7.15 6.83
N GLY A 73 -5.54 7.29 8.16
CA GLY A 73 -4.72 8.25 8.90
C GLY A 73 -3.23 7.94 8.81
N MET A 74 -2.84 6.66 8.85
CA MET A 74 -1.45 6.23 8.67
C MET A 74 -0.94 6.51 7.26
N MET A 75 -1.78 6.31 6.24
CA MET A 75 -1.48 6.67 4.84
C MET A 75 -1.29 8.18 4.70
N LEU A 76 -2.18 8.98 5.27
CA LEU A 76 -2.11 10.44 5.22
C LEU A 76 -0.85 10.96 5.91
N ALA A 77 -0.53 10.46 7.11
CA ALA A 77 0.69 10.83 7.84
C ALA A 77 1.96 10.42 7.06
N GLY A 78 1.96 9.23 6.45
CA GLY A 78 3.04 8.75 5.60
C GLY A 78 3.20 9.60 4.33
N ALA A 79 2.11 9.97 3.67
CA ALA A 79 2.10 10.85 2.50
C ALA A 79 2.69 12.22 2.84
N PHE A 80 2.23 12.82 3.93
CA PHE A 80 2.73 14.11 4.41
C PHE A 80 4.22 14.06 4.76
N ALA A 81 4.64 13.04 5.50
CA ALA A 81 6.05 12.87 5.87
C ALA A 81 6.95 12.66 4.64
N GLY A 82 6.49 11.90 3.64
CA GLY A 82 7.18 11.74 2.37
C GLY A 82 7.28 13.04 1.59
N PHE A 83 6.22 13.84 1.55
CA PHE A 83 6.21 15.15 0.93
C PHE A 83 7.23 16.09 1.60
N VAL A 84 7.20 16.22 2.93
CA VAL A 84 8.13 17.07 3.69
C VAL A 84 9.57 16.59 3.50
N ALA A 85 9.84 15.30 3.57
CA ALA A 85 11.17 14.76 3.34
C ALA A 85 11.67 15.08 1.92
N LYS A 86 10.81 14.93 0.91
CA LYS A 86 11.15 15.26 -0.48
C LYS A 86 11.41 16.75 -0.67
N SER A 87 10.54 17.60 -0.15
CA SER A 87 10.69 19.06 -0.19
C SER A 87 11.99 19.53 0.47
N SER A 88 12.37 18.93 1.61
CA SER A 88 13.59 19.27 2.34
C SER A 88 14.88 18.76 1.68
N THR A 89 14.78 17.89 0.68
CA THR A 89 15.92 17.25 0.01
C THR A 89 15.95 17.50 -1.49
N ASN A 90 15.35 18.57 -1.97
CA ASN A 90 15.34 18.91 -3.41
C ASN A 90 16.75 19.11 -4.00
N ASP A 91 17.72 19.55 -3.19
CA ASP A 91 19.12 19.71 -3.59
C ASP A 91 19.88 18.39 -3.72
N TRP A 92 19.31 17.28 -3.26
CA TRP A 92 19.95 15.98 -3.33
C TRP A 92 19.77 15.33 -4.71
N PRO A 93 20.62 14.35 -5.07
CA PRO A 93 20.36 13.52 -6.26
C PRO A 93 18.96 12.93 -6.20
N LEU A 94 18.21 13.05 -7.29
CA LEU A 94 16.78 12.73 -7.34
C LEU A 94 16.42 11.37 -6.70
N TYR A 95 17.11 10.32 -7.10
CA TYR A 95 16.81 8.97 -6.57
C TYR A 95 17.13 8.83 -5.08
N LEU A 96 18.18 9.47 -4.59
CA LEU A 96 18.53 9.45 -3.16
C LEU A 96 17.45 10.16 -2.33
N SER A 97 17.00 11.32 -2.79
CA SER A 97 15.91 12.07 -2.18
C SER A 97 14.60 11.29 -2.16
N LEU A 98 14.24 10.64 -3.27
CA LEU A 98 13.03 9.82 -3.37
C LEU A 98 13.08 8.59 -2.45
N VAL A 99 14.19 7.86 -2.41
CA VAL A 99 14.37 6.71 -1.52
C VAL A 99 14.33 7.13 -0.05
N PHE A 100 14.98 8.24 0.30
CA PHE A 100 14.91 8.80 1.65
C PHE A 100 13.47 9.14 2.04
N SER A 101 12.71 9.78 1.15
CA SER A 101 11.30 10.13 1.36
C SER A 101 10.42 8.89 1.58
N VAL A 102 10.67 7.80 0.84
CA VAL A 102 9.99 6.51 1.06
C VAL A 102 10.31 5.95 2.45
N ILE A 103 11.57 5.97 2.87
CA ILE A 103 12.00 5.48 4.18
C ILE A 103 11.33 6.29 5.30
N VAL A 104 11.26 7.61 5.17
CA VAL A 104 10.59 8.49 6.14
C VAL A 104 9.09 8.19 6.20
N SER A 105 8.44 8.00 5.06
CA SER A 105 7.01 7.61 4.98
C SER A 105 6.73 6.29 5.66
N LEU A 106 7.57 5.27 5.41
CA LEU A 106 7.51 3.96 6.09
C LEU A 106 7.68 4.12 7.61
N GLY A 107 8.66 4.92 8.03
CA GLY A 107 8.94 5.18 9.43
C GLY A 107 7.76 5.82 10.15
N VAL A 108 7.21 6.90 9.59
CA VAL A 108 6.06 7.61 10.19
C VAL A 108 4.80 6.74 10.18
N GLY A 109 4.51 6.04 9.08
CA GLY A 109 3.41 5.07 9.05
C GLY A 109 3.58 3.97 10.10
N GLY A 110 4.79 3.44 10.26
CA GLY A 110 5.12 2.45 11.29
C GLY A 110 4.96 2.98 12.71
N LEU A 111 5.35 4.23 12.98
CA LEU A 111 5.15 4.91 14.27
C LEU A 111 3.65 5.09 14.59
N MET A 112 2.85 5.47 13.60
CA MET A 112 1.38 5.56 13.77
C MET A 112 0.76 4.19 14.03
N GLY A 113 1.24 3.14 13.32
CA GLY A 113 0.84 1.75 13.58
C GLY A 113 1.24 1.28 14.98
N LEU A 114 2.44 1.63 15.43
CA LEU A 114 2.90 1.35 16.80
C LEU A 114 2.03 2.06 17.84
N LEU A 115 1.71 3.33 17.61
CA LEU A 115 0.81 4.12 18.46
C LEU A 115 -0.56 3.42 18.58
N HIS A 116 -1.17 3.02 17.46
CA HIS A 116 -2.43 2.26 17.45
C HIS A 116 -2.30 0.96 18.25
N GLY A 117 -1.23 0.20 18.02
CA GLY A 117 -0.94 -1.03 18.77
C GLY A 117 -0.81 -0.77 20.27
N MET A 118 -0.09 0.28 20.68
CA MET A 118 0.06 0.63 22.10
C MET A 118 -1.27 1.03 22.73
N LEU A 119 -2.08 1.86 22.07
CA LEU A 119 -3.39 2.27 22.56
C LEU A 119 -4.32 1.07 22.73
N SER A 120 -4.38 0.18 21.75
CA SER A 120 -5.28 -0.97 21.74
C SER A 120 -4.81 -2.10 22.67
N ILE A 121 -3.50 -2.36 22.76
CA ILE A 121 -2.95 -3.52 23.47
C ILE A 121 -2.58 -3.16 24.91
N ARG A 122 -1.80 -2.08 25.10
CA ARG A 122 -1.29 -1.69 26.42
C ARG A 122 -2.32 -0.94 27.25
N PHE A 123 -3.00 0.02 26.63
CA PHE A 123 -4.04 0.82 27.31
C PHE A 123 -5.43 0.19 27.21
N ARG A 124 -5.58 -0.92 26.45
CA ARG A 124 -6.84 -1.66 26.29
C ARG A 124 -7.99 -0.76 25.80
N MET A 125 -7.66 0.25 25.02
CA MET A 125 -8.67 1.10 24.39
C MET A 125 -9.43 0.30 23.32
N ASP A 126 -10.66 0.68 23.08
CA ASP A 126 -11.40 0.17 21.94
C ASP A 126 -10.66 0.48 20.64
N GLN A 127 -10.53 -0.55 19.78
CA GLN A 127 -9.71 -0.49 18.56
C GLN A 127 -10.31 0.45 17.52
N ILE A 128 -11.65 0.56 17.48
CA ILE A 128 -12.36 1.48 16.58
C ILE A 128 -12.11 2.92 17.00
N ILE A 129 -12.21 3.20 18.30
CA ILE A 129 -11.94 4.54 18.86
C ILE A 129 -10.49 4.91 18.62
N SER A 130 -9.54 4.01 18.93
CA SER A 130 -8.11 4.24 18.70
C SER A 130 -7.80 4.54 17.23
N GLY A 131 -8.39 3.79 16.27
CA GLY A 131 -8.22 4.02 14.85
C GLY A 131 -8.78 5.38 14.41
N SER A 132 -9.97 5.74 14.88
CA SER A 132 -10.60 7.05 14.58
C SER A 132 -9.76 8.21 15.12
N VAL A 133 -9.20 8.08 16.32
CA VAL A 133 -8.29 9.09 16.90
C VAL A 133 -7.05 9.29 16.01
N ILE A 134 -6.48 8.21 15.47
CA ILE A 134 -5.33 8.30 14.55
C ILE A 134 -5.68 9.03 13.26
N ILE A 135 -6.88 8.81 12.69
CA ILE A 135 -7.33 9.53 11.50
C ILE A 135 -7.43 11.02 11.80
N ILE A 136 -8.10 11.39 12.90
CA ILE A 136 -8.27 12.79 13.30
C ILE A 136 -6.90 13.44 13.61
N LEU A 137 -6.03 12.73 14.32
CA LEU A 137 -4.69 13.20 14.64
C LEU A 137 -3.87 13.45 13.37
N ALA A 138 -3.86 12.50 12.44
CA ALA A 138 -3.15 12.63 11.17
C ALA A 138 -3.71 13.82 10.37
N ALA A 139 -5.03 13.93 10.21
CA ALA A 139 -5.67 15.03 9.50
C ALA A 139 -5.37 16.39 10.13
N GLY A 140 -5.44 16.50 11.47
CA GLY A 140 -5.14 17.74 12.19
C GLY A 140 -3.67 18.15 12.07
N LEU A 141 -2.74 17.22 12.30
CA LEU A 141 -1.31 17.50 12.21
C LEU A 141 -0.89 17.87 10.78
N THR A 142 -1.33 17.12 9.79
CA THR A 142 -0.97 17.39 8.39
C THR A 142 -1.54 18.72 7.94
N SER A 143 -2.79 19.06 8.29
CA SER A 143 -3.41 20.34 7.97
C SER A 143 -2.70 21.54 8.63
N TYR A 144 -2.25 21.37 9.87
CA TYR A 144 -1.56 22.41 10.64
C TYR A 144 -0.13 22.64 10.17
N LEU A 145 0.59 21.55 9.85
CA LEU A 145 2.01 21.61 9.49
C LEU A 145 2.24 21.80 7.98
N PHE A 146 1.18 21.75 7.16
CA PHE A 146 1.31 21.85 5.71
C PHE A 146 1.70 23.27 5.31
N ASP A 147 2.89 23.41 4.75
CA ASP A 147 3.37 24.63 4.12
C ASP A 147 2.95 24.65 2.65
N ARG A 148 2.17 25.67 2.27
CA ARG A 148 1.66 25.84 0.90
C ARG A 148 2.73 26.25 -0.11
N ASP A 149 3.82 26.84 0.38
CA ASP A 149 4.94 27.29 -0.45
C ASP A 149 6.00 26.18 -0.63
N ALA A 150 5.87 25.07 0.10
CA ALA A 150 6.77 23.94 -0.04
C ALA A 150 6.53 23.20 -1.36
N ILE A 151 7.58 23.03 -2.13
CA ILE A 151 7.56 22.31 -3.41
C ILE A 151 8.40 21.04 -3.29
N ALA A 152 7.85 19.92 -3.69
CA ALA A 152 8.55 18.65 -3.79
C ALA A 152 8.80 18.33 -5.28
N ASP A 153 10.00 18.66 -5.75
CA ASP A 153 10.34 18.50 -7.16
C ASP A 153 10.75 17.05 -7.51
N GLY A 154 10.16 16.55 -8.57
CA GLY A 154 10.51 15.25 -9.16
C GLY A 154 9.78 14.08 -8.52
N LYS A 155 9.58 13.06 -9.33
CA LYS A 155 8.88 11.81 -9.00
C LYS A 155 9.62 10.60 -9.55
N PHE A 156 9.22 9.41 -9.11
CA PHE A 156 9.68 8.18 -9.72
C PHE A 156 9.19 8.07 -11.16
N THR A 157 10.12 7.83 -12.07
CA THR A 157 9.82 7.58 -13.47
C THR A 157 9.56 6.09 -13.69
N PRO A 158 8.69 5.73 -14.66
CA PRO A 158 8.50 4.33 -15.04
C PRO A 158 9.81 3.70 -15.50
N ILE A 159 10.06 2.47 -15.06
CA ILE A 159 11.22 1.66 -15.45
C ILE A 159 10.70 0.50 -16.31
N PRO A 160 10.86 0.56 -17.65
CA PRO A 160 10.45 -0.53 -18.51
C PRO A 160 11.36 -1.74 -18.29
N ILE A 161 10.77 -2.92 -18.06
CA ILE A 161 11.53 -4.17 -17.99
C ILE A 161 11.77 -4.65 -19.43
N PRO A 162 13.02 -4.73 -19.90
CA PRO A 162 13.32 -5.14 -21.27
C PRO A 162 12.66 -6.49 -21.61
N LEU A 163 12.29 -6.69 -22.85
CA LEU A 163 11.60 -7.86 -23.37
C LEU A 163 10.13 -8.03 -22.91
N LEU A 164 9.84 -7.80 -21.62
CA LEU A 164 8.48 -7.98 -21.06
C LEU A 164 7.59 -6.77 -21.33
N SER A 165 8.17 -5.57 -21.40
CA SER A 165 7.42 -4.33 -21.73
C SER A 165 6.93 -4.27 -23.18
N GLU A 166 7.48 -5.11 -24.08
CA GLU A 166 7.12 -5.18 -25.50
C GLU A 166 5.91 -6.08 -25.77
N ILE A 167 5.47 -6.86 -24.80
CA ILE A 167 4.30 -7.72 -24.94
C ILE A 167 3.06 -6.84 -25.13
N PRO A 168 2.28 -7.04 -26.22
CA PRO A 168 1.08 -6.23 -26.48
C PRO A 168 0.13 -6.25 -25.28
N VAL A 169 -0.39 -5.09 -24.90
CA VAL A 169 -1.34 -4.85 -23.79
C VAL A 169 -0.76 -5.12 -22.41
N ILE A 170 -0.28 -6.33 -22.14
CA ILE A 170 0.23 -6.75 -20.82
C ILE A 170 1.55 -6.07 -20.49
N GLY A 171 2.43 -5.90 -21.48
CA GLY A 171 3.74 -5.28 -21.32
C GLY A 171 3.65 -3.86 -20.74
N PRO A 172 3.00 -2.92 -21.41
CA PRO A 172 2.86 -1.57 -20.91
C PRO A 172 2.12 -1.48 -19.56
N VAL A 173 1.18 -2.39 -19.28
CA VAL A 173 0.38 -2.37 -18.05
C VAL A 173 1.16 -2.88 -16.83
N LEU A 174 1.88 -4.00 -16.95
CA LEU A 174 2.55 -4.65 -15.81
C LEU A 174 4.04 -4.37 -15.74
N PHE A 175 4.71 -4.16 -16.87
CA PHE A 175 6.17 -4.10 -16.98
C PHE A 175 6.72 -2.73 -17.37
N ASN A 176 5.89 -1.67 -17.31
CA ASN A 176 6.31 -0.28 -17.51
C ASN A 176 5.70 0.59 -16.40
N ASN A 177 6.16 0.37 -15.18
CA ASN A 177 5.67 1.07 -13.99
C ASN A 177 6.81 1.65 -13.16
N PRO A 178 6.52 2.64 -12.30
CA PRO A 178 7.48 3.15 -11.34
C PRO A 178 7.83 2.14 -10.23
N PRO A 179 8.93 2.36 -9.48
CA PRO A 179 9.48 1.39 -8.52
C PRO A 179 8.52 0.99 -7.39
N ILE A 180 7.72 1.93 -6.83
CA ILE A 180 6.83 1.61 -5.71
C ILE A 180 5.70 0.68 -6.18
N THR A 181 5.24 0.82 -7.43
CA THR A 181 4.26 -0.10 -8.03
C THR A 181 4.80 -1.53 -8.07
N TYR A 182 6.05 -1.74 -8.53
CA TYR A 182 6.67 -3.08 -8.52
C TYR A 182 6.85 -3.61 -7.10
N LEU A 183 7.27 -2.75 -6.17
CA LEU A 183 7.41 -3.11 -4.76
C LEU A 183 6.07 -3.54 -4.16
N ALA A 184 4.98 -2.83 -4.46
CA ALA A 184 3.64 -3.18 -3.99
C ALA A 184 3.19 -4.57 -4.50
N LEU A 185 3.39 -4.85 -5.79
CA LEU A 185 3.09 -6.17 -6.37
C LEU A 185 3.94 -7.28 -5.73
N LEU A 186 5.23 -7.02 -5.51
CA LEU A 186 6.11 -7.95 -4.81
C LEU A 186 5.66 -8.19 -3.37
N LEU A 187 5.23 -7.13 -2.65
CA LEU A 187 4.77 -7.22 -1.27
C LEU A 187 3.52 -8.09 -1.12
N VAL A 188 2.65 -8.18 -2.13
CA VAL A 188 1.53 -9.13 -2.12
C VAL A 188 2.05 -10.56 -1.95
N LEU A 189 3.06 -10.94 -2.73
CA LEU A 189 3.66 -12.28 -2.66
C LEU A 189 4.43 -12.48 -1.34
N VAL A 190 5.22 -11.49 -0.93
CA VAL A 190 6.01 -11.55 0.30
C VAL A 190 5.11 -11.69 1.52
N VAL A 191 4.06 -10.89 1.65
CA VAL A 191 3.11 -10.95 2.77
C VAL A 191 2.34 -12.28 2.74
N HIS A 192 1.94 -12.76 1.56
CA HIS A 192 1.30 -14.07 1.42
C HIS A 192 2.22 -15.19 1.95
N ILE A 193 3.46 -15.24 1.48
CA ILE A 193 4.44 -16.24 1.93
C ILE A 193 4.72 -16.09 3.42
N ALA A 194 4.92 -14.85 3.89
CA ALA A 194 5.20 -14.57 5.29
C ALA A 194 4.09 -15.07 6.21
N ILE A 195 2.82 -14.83 5.88
CA ILE A 195 1.68 -15.23 6.72
C ILE A 195 1.42 -16.74 6.65
N PHE A 196 1.51 -17.37 5.47
CA PHE A 196 1.05 -18.75 5.31
C PHE A 196 2.17 -19.79 5.39
N TYR A 197 3.41 -19.43 5.07
CA TYR A 197 4.52 -20.41 4.94
C TYR A 197 5.67 -20.18 5.91
N THR A 198 5.60 -19.17 6.83
CA THR A 198 6.66 -18.94 7.81
C THR A 198 6.23 -19.23 9.26
N ARG A 199 7.23 -19.43 10.12
CA ARG A 199 7.01 -19.58 11.58
C ARG A 199 6.42 -18.31 12.20
N TRP A 200 6.78 -17.14 11.68
CA TRP A 200 6.23 -15.86 12.13
C TRP A 200 4.74 -15.76 11.79
N GLY A 201 4.34 -16.13 10.57
CA GLY A 201 2.95 -16.13 10.15
C GLY A 201 2.10 -17.16 10.93
N LEU A 202 2.66 -18.33 11.25
CA LEU A 202 1.98 -19.31 12.10
C LEU A 202 1.69 -18.73 13.49
N ARG A 203 2.69 -18.10 14.13
CA ARG A 203 2.54 -17.43 15.43
C ARG A 203 1.54 -16.28 15.38
N THR A 204 1.58 -15.47 14.33
CA THR A 204 0.65 -14.36 14.10
C THR A 204 -0.79 -14.85 14.06
N ARG A 205 -1.08 -15.91 13.30
CA ARG A 205 -2.42 -16.50 13.21
C ARG A 205 -2.86 -17.14 14.52
N ALA A 206 -1.97 -17.87 15.21
CA ALA A 206 -2.26 -18.46 16.52
C ALA A 206 -2.63 -17.37 17.56
N VAL A 207 -1.91 -16.25 17.55
CA VAL A 207 -2.20 -15.09 18.44
C VAL A 207 -3.54 -14.43 18.07
N GLY A 208 -3.91 -14.39 16.80
CA GLY A 208 -5.18 -13.83 16.36
C GLY A 208 -6.38 -14.70 16.71
N GLU A 209 -6.27 -16.02 16.53
CA GLU A 209 -7.37 -16.96 16.75
C GLU A 209 -7.55 -17.30 18.24
N HIS A 210 -6.47 -17.68 18.95
CA HIS A 210 -6.51 -18.09 20.35
C HIS A 210 -5.35 -17.51 21.16
N PRO A 211 -5.42 -16.21 21.55
CA PRO A 211 -4.30 -15.55 22.23
C PRO A 211 -3.90 -16.21 23.56
N ARG A 212 -4.85 -16.75 24.33
CA ARG A 212 -4.55 -17.45 25.59
C ARG A 212 -3.78 -18.76 25.36
N ALA A 213 -4.16 -19.53 24.34
CA ALA A 213 -3.44 -20.75 23.99
C ALA A 213 -2.04 -20.44 23.44
N ALA A 214 -1.90 -19.39 22.63
CA ALA A 214 -0.59 -18.95 22.16
C ALA A 214 0.35 -18.51 23.30
N ASP A 215 -0.19 -17.86 24.33
CA ASP A 215 0.56 -17.44 25.53
C ASP A 215 1.05 -18.65 26.33
N THR A 216 0.23 -19.69 26.51
CA THR A 216 0.65 -20.93 27.21
C THR A 216 1.76 -21.68 26.47
N GLU A 217 1.86 -21.53 25.14
CA GLU A 217 2.95 -22.07 24.31
C GLU A 217 4.20 -21.16 24.30
N GLY A 218 4.24 -20.11 25.16
CA GLY A 218 5.37 -19.20 25.31
C GLY A 218 5.50 -18.14 24.21
N ILE A 219 4.44 -17.89 23.44
CA ILE A 219 4.42 -16.84 22.43
C ILE A 219 4.03 -15.52 23.10
N ASN A 220 4.88 -14.51 23.03
CA ASN A 220 4.54 -13.18 23.54
C ASN A 220 3.46 -12.52 22.65
N VAL A 221 2.20 -12.61 23.08
CA VAL A 221 1.02 -12.13 22.36
C VAL A 221 1.08 -10.62 22.12
N ASN A 222 1.46 -9.85 23.13
CA ASN A 222 1.50 -8.40 23.04
C ASN A 222 2.56 -7.92 22.04
N LEU A 223 3.76 -8.52 22.09
CA LEU A 223 4.83 -8.20 21.15
C LEU A 223 4.43 -8.55 19.71
N MET A 224 3.84 -9.74 19.49
CA MET A 224 3.40 -10.16 18.16
C MET A 224 2.34 -9.21 17.58
N ARG A 225 1.36 -8.82 18.38
CA ARG A 225 0.34 -7.85 17.97
C ARG A 225 0.94 -6.49 17.64
N CYS A 226 1.84 -5.99 18.52
CA CYS A 226 2.50 -4.71 18.35
C CYS A 226 3.37 -4.66 17.06
N LEU A 227 4.14 -5.72 16.81
CA LEU A 227 4.94 -5.84 15.59
C LEU A 227 4.08 -5.89 14.33
N ASN A 228 2.97 -6.63 14.35
CA ASN A 228 2.07 -6.70 13.19
C ASN A 228 1.37 -5.38 12.91
N THR A 229 0.94 -4.63 13.94
CA THR A 229 0.34 -3.30 13.75
C THR A 229 1.38 -2.28 13.27
N MET A 230 2.61 -2.35 13.74
CA MET A 230 3.71 -1.52 13.24
C MET A 230 4.01 -1.81 11.77
N LEU A 231 4.15 -3.08 11.39
CA LEU A 231 4.38 -3.48 9.99
C LEU A 231 3.19 -3.10 9.10
N GLY A 232 1.96 -3.25 9.59
CA GLY A 232 0.77 -2.76 8.92
C GLY A 232 0.83 -1.26 8.69
N GLY A 233 1.21 -0.48 9.72
CA GLY A 233 1.41 0.95 9.61
C GLY A 233 2.51 1.34 8.59
N MET A 234 3.61 0.57 8.51
CA MET A 234 4.64 0.78 7.48
C MET A 234 4.08 0.59 6.07
N LEU A 235 3.25 -0.43 5.83
CA LEU A 235 2.61 -0.64 4.52
C LEU A 235 1.63 0.49 4.18
N ALA A 236 0.89 0.98 5.16
CA ALA A 236 0.03 2.15 4.98
C ALA A 236 0.87 3.42 4.68
N GLY A 237 2.00 3.62 5.37
CA GLY A 237 2.94 4.69 5.07
C GLY A 237 3.51 4.61 3.65
N LEU A 238 3.83 3.40 3.18
CA LEU A 238 4.26 3.17 1.80
C LEU A 238 3.17 3.52 0.78
N ALA A 239 1.90 3.22 1.09
CA ALA A 239 0.77 3.66 0.26
C ALA A 239 0.67 5.18 0.19
N GLY A 240 0.94 5.87 1.31
CA GLY A 240 1.05 7.33 1.35
C GLY A 240 2.21 7.86 0.49
N ALA A 241 3.40 7.24 0.59
CA ALA A 241 4.55 7.57 -0.25
C ALA A 241 4.24 7.41 -1.74
N TYR A 242 3.54 6.34 -2.11
CA TYR A 242 3.09 6.12 -3.49
C TYR A 242 2.26 7.29 -4.02
N LEU A 243 1.28 7.75 -3.24
CA LEU A 243 0.40 8.84 -3.67
C LEU A 243 1.17 10.13 -3.97
N VAL A 244 2.16 10.46 -3.16
CA VAL A 244 2.92 11.71 -3.31
C VAL A 244 4.07 11.59 -4.32
N LEU A 245 4.84 10.51 -4.25
CA LEU A 245 6.10 10.40 -5.00
C LEU A 245 5.96 9.70 -6.37
N GLU A 246 4.81 9.10 -6.64
CA GLU A 246 4.58 8.33 -7.87
C GLU A 246 3.29 8.73 -8.58
N ALA A 247 2.17 8.90 -7.85
CA ALA A 247 0.88 9.15 -8.48
C ALA A 247 0.65 10.62 -8.84
N VAL A 248 1.01 11.55 -7.94
CA VAL A 248 0.71 13.00 -8.07
C VAL A 248 1.95 13.81 -8.40
N GLY A 249 3.12 13.43 -7.90
CA GLY A 249 4.39 14.15 -7.99
C GLY A 249 4.87 14.55 -9.38
#